data_6a7247521bcc4708703d56d10b79c836
#
_entry.id   6a7247521bcc4708703d56d10b79c836
#
_cell.length_a   1.000
_cell.length_b   1.000
_cell.length_c   1.000
_cell.angle_alpha   90.00
_cell.angle_beta   90.00
_cell.angle_gamma   90.00
#
_symmetry.space_group_name_H-M   'P 1'
#
loop_
_entity.id
_entity.type
_entity.pdbx_description
1 polymer ?
#
loop_
_entity_poly.entity_id
_entity_poly.type
_entity_poly.pdbx_seq_one_letter_code
_entity_poly.pdbx_strand_id
1 'polypeptide(L)' 'MKPRIFYTKPSITDLEVSYATDAAANGWGDQCYVYINRFEELFKEHLGVNYAIATSSCTGALHMGMAALGIGPGDEV' A
#
# COMPACT_ATOMS: atom_id res chain seq x y z
N MET A 1 -29.02 19.29 16.05
CA MET A 1 -28.70 18.35 14.95
C MET A 1 -27.47 17.55 15.37
N LYS A 2 -27.55 16.22 15.30
CA LYS A 2 -26.40 15.37 15.63
C LYS A 2 -25.44 15.27 14.44
N PRO A 3 -24.12 15.38 14.65
CA PRO A 3 -23.18 15.19 13.57
C PRO A 3 -23.24 13.75 13.04
N ARG A 4 -23.02 13.59 11.76
CA ARG A 4 -22.98 12.27 11.14
C ARG A 4 -21.63 11.62 11.47
N ILE A 5 -21.70 10.37 11.94
CA ILE A 5 -20.50 9.58 12.22
C ILE A 5 -20.29 8.60 11.08
N PHE A 6 -19.12 8.68 10.43
CA PHE A 6 -18.77 7.76 9.35
C PHE A 6 -18.12 6.51 9.94
N TYR A 7 -18.47 5.34 9.40
CA TYR A 7 -17.88 4.09 9.87
C TYR A 7 -16.41 3.91 9.42
N THR A 8 -16.02 4.59 8.34
CA THR A 8 -14.64 4.63 7.89
C THR A 8 -14.23 6.08 7.65
N LYS A 9 -13.07 6.43 8.15
CA LYS A 9 -12.49 7.75 7.91
C LYS A 9 -10.98 7.64 8.11
N PRO A 10 -10.17 7.96 7.11
CA PRO A 10 -8.72 7.96 7.29
C PRO A 10 -8.31 9.07 8.25
N SER A 11 -7.26 8.81 9.01
CA SER A 11 -6.64 9.81 9.88
C SER A 11 -5.47 10.44 9.11
N ILE A 12 -5.72 11.56 8.46
CA ILE A 12 -4.73 12.25 7.65
C ILE A 12 -4.16 13.43 8.44
N THR A 13 -2.84 13.42 8.60
CA THR A 13 -2.10 14.49 9.28
C THR A 13 -1.27 15.26 8.25
N ASP A 14 -0.58 16.30 8.73
CA ASP A 14 0.32 17.08 7.88
C ASP A 14 1.45 16.23 7.30
N LEU A 15 1.82 15.15 7.97
CA LEU A 15 2.87 14.25 7.51
C LEU A 15 2.46 13.55 6.21
N GLU A 16 1.25 12.97 6.15
CA GLU A 16 0.74 12.30 4.96
C GLU A 16 0.57 13.30 3.81
N VAL A 17 0.07 14.49 4.11
CA VAL A 17 -0.09 15.55 3.10
C VAL A 17 1.28 15.94 2.53
N SER A 18 2.28 16.07 3.39
CA SER A 18 3.65 16.41 2.99
C SER A 18 4.24 15.35 2.06
N TYR A 19 4.11 14.08 2.39
CA TYR A 19 4.63 12.99 1.55
C TYR A 19 3.90 12.91 0.22
N ALA A 20 2.56 13.05 0.22
CA ALA A 20 1.78 13.02 -1.01
C ALA A 20 2.14 14.20 -1.92
N THR A 21 2.32 15.38 -1.35
CA THR A 21 2.72 16.58 -2.09
C THR A 21 4.09 16.39 -2.73
N ASP A 22 5.05 15.88 -1.95
CA ASP A 22 6.39 15.62 -2.46
C ASP A 22 6.37 14.58 -3.58
N ALA A 23 5.63 13.50 -3.41
CA ALA A 23 5.50 12.46 -4.42
C ALA A 23 4.89 13.00 -5.71
N ALA A 24 3.84 13.82 -5.60
CA ALA A 24 3.18 14.42 -6.76
C ALA A 24 4.09 15.42 -7.48
N ALA A 25 4.88 16.19 -6.75
CA ALA A 25 5.75 17.22 -7.32
C ALA A 25 7.05 16.64 -7.85
N ASN A 26 7.65 15.67 -7.14
CA ASN A 26 9.03 15.23 -7.38
C ASN A 26 9.17 13.74 -7.67
N GLY A 27 8.12 12.95 -7.54
CA GLY A 27 8.17 11.48 -7.69
C GLY A 27 8.15 10.99 -9.14
N TRP A 28 8.93 11.63 -10.00
CA TRP A 28 8.95 11.34 -11.43
C TRP A 28 10.38 11.06 -11.90
N GLY A 29 10.51 10.38 -13.04
CA GLY A 29 11.82 10.05 -13.59
C GLY A 29 12.61 9.16 -12.65
N ASP A 30 13.83 9.56 -12.32
CA ASP A 30 14.72 8.76 -11.46
C ASP A 30 14.18 8.60 -10.03
N GLN A 31 13.23 9.45 -9.61
CA GLN A 31 12.66 9.42 -8.27
C GLN A 31 11.31 8.69 -8.20
N CYS A 32 10.85 8.09 -9.28
CA CYS A 32 9.49 7.52 -9.36
C CYS A 32 9.25 6.34 -8.42
N TYR A 33 10.30 5.63 -8.00
CA TYR A 33 10.18 4.47 -7.11
C TYR A 33 10.63 4.72 -5.68
N VAL A 34 11.02 5.95 -5.34
CA VAL A 34 11.59 6.25 -4.01
C VAL A 34 10.63 5.89 -2.88
N TYR A 35 9.37 6.33 -2.97
CA TYR A 35 8.39 6.07 -1.91
C TYR A 35 7.95 4.61 -1.88
N ILE A 36 7.81 3.97 -3.02
CA ILE A 36 7.45 2.55 -3.09
C ILE A 36 8.53 1.71 -2.43
N ASN A 37 9.78 1.94 -2.76
CA ASN A 37 10.90 1.21 -2.18
C ASN A 37 11.01 1.46 -0.68
N ARG A 38 10.83 2.70 -0.25
CA ARG A 38 10.87 3.04 1.18
C ARG A 38 9.74 2.38 1.95
N PHE A 39 8.53 2.36 1.36
CA PHE A 39 7.38 1.70 1.96
C PHE A 39 7.66 0.21 2.16
N GLU A 40 8.16 -0.45 1.13
CA GLU A 40 8.48 -1.88 1.19
C GLU A 40 9.54 -2.19 2.23
N GLU A 41 10.59 -1.38 2.31
CA GLU A 41 11.66 -1.57 3.29
C GLU A 41 11.18 -1.38 4.72
N LEU A 42 10.41 -0.34 4.99
CA LEU A 42 9.87 -0.08 6.32
C LEU A 42 8.88 -1.16 6.74
N PHE A 43 8.09 -1.68 5.80
CA PHE A 43 7.12 -2.73 6.08
C PHE A 43 7.82 -4.04 6.40
N LYS A 44 8.90 -4.37 5.68
CA LYS A 44 9.72 -5.55 5.98
C LYS A 44 10.28 -5.48 7.39
N GLU A 45 10.84 -4.33 7.76
CA GLU A 45 11.39 -4.13 9.11
C GLU A 45 10.31 -4.29 10.18
N HIS A 46 9.17 -3.64 9.96
CA HIS A 46 8.08 -3.66 10.94
C HIS A 46 7.56 -5.06 11.20
N LEU A 47 7.42 -5.87 10.16
CA LEU A 47 6.90 -7.23 10.28
C LEU A 47 7.99 -8.28 10.51
N GLY A 48 9.27 -7.94 10.33
CA GLY A 48 10.36 -8.89 10.47
C GLY A 48 10.38 -9.97 9.39
N VAL A 49 9.93 -9.62 8.17
CA VAL A 49 9.89 -10.55 7.03
C VAL A 49 11.00 -10.22 6.04
N ASN A 50 11.34 -11.17 5.16
CA ASN A 50 12.41 -10.99 4.19
C ASN A 50 12.01 -10.20 2.95
N TYR A 51 10.71 -10.21 2.62
CA TYR A 51 10.22 -9.58 1.39
C TYR A 51 8.92 -8.84 1.65
N ALA A 52 8.74 -7.73 0.97
CA ALA A 52 7.50 -6.97 0.93
C ALA A 52 7.34 -6.37 -0.46
N ILE A 53 6.15 -6.47 -1.02
CA ILE A 53 5.84 -5.96 -2.35
C ILE A 53 4.61 -5.06 -2.25
N ALA A 54 4.75 -3.81 -2.69
CA ALA A 54 3.64 -2.87 -2.73
C ALA A 54 2.76 -3.17 -3.94
N THR A 55 1.43 -3.09 -3.75
CA THR A 55 0.46 -3.29 -4.82
C THR A 55 -0.48 -2.09 -4.86
N SER A 56 -1.23 -1.96 -5.97
CA SER A 56 -2.16 -0.84 -6.13
C SER A 56 -3.44 -0.98 -5.31
N SER A 57 -3.76 -2.20 -4.85
CA SER A 57 -4.98 -2.45 -4.07
C SER A 57 -4.86 -3.76 -3.29
N CYS A 58 -5.68 -3.88 -2.25
CA CYS A 58 -5.77 -5.12 -1.49
C CYS A 58 -6.28 -6.29 -2.36
N THR A 59 -7.23 -6.01 -3.24
CA THR A 59 -7.74 -7.01 -4.20
C THR A 59 -6.62 -7.54 -5.08
N GLY A 60 -5.78 -6.64 -5.61
CA GLY A 60 -4.62 -7.03 -6.42
C GLY A 60 -3.60 -7.82 -5.62
N ALA A 61 -3.35 -7.44 -4.36
CA ALA A 61 -2.44 -8.15 -3.47
C ALA A 61 -2.92 -9.58 -3.20
N LEU A 62 -4.21 -9.77 -2.94
CA LEU A 62 -4.79 -11.09 -2.72
C LEU A 62 -4.69 -11.96 -3.97
N HIS A 63 -4.95 -11.37 -5.14
CA HIS A 63 -4.82 -12.08 -6.42
C HIS A 63 -3.37 -12.53 -6.66
N MET A 64 -2.42 -11.65 -6.43
CA MET A 64 -1.00 -11.99 -6.56
C MET A 64 -0.58 -13.11 -5.62
N GLY A 65 -1.06 -13.07 -4.37
CA GLY A 65 -0.79 -14.10 -3.39
C GLY A 65 -1.32 -15.47 -3.81
N MET A 66 -2.55 -15.51 -4.29
CA MET A 66 -3.15 -16.75 -4.78
C MET A 66 -2.42 -17.28 -6.00
N ALA A 67 -2.07 -16.42 -6.94
CA ALA A 67 -1.32 -16.79 -8.13
C ALA A 67 0.06 -17.37 -7.77
N ALA A 68 0.74 -16.74 -6.80
CA ALA A 68 2.05 -17.19 -6.34
C ALA A 68 1.98 -18.57 -5.66
N LEU A 69 0.85 -18.89 -5.01
CA LEU A 69 0.62 -20.18 -4.37
C LEU A 69 0.10 -21.24 -5.35
N GLY A 70 -0.13 -20.88 -6.63
CA GLY A 70 -0.63 -21.81 -7.63
C GLY A 70 -2.12 -22.09 -7.55
N ILE A 71 -2.88 -21.24 -6.83
CA ILE A 71 -4.33 -21.36 -6.72
C ILE A 71 -4.97 -20.83 -8.00
N GLY A 72 -5.88 -21.58 -8.59
CA GLY A 72 -6.52 -21.22 -9.85
C GLY A 72 -7.92 -21.78 -9.98
N PRO A 73 -8.45 -21.81 -11.22
CA PRO A 73 -9.81 -22.29 -11.46
C PRO A 73 -10.05 -23.68 -10.88
N GLY A 74 -11.15 -23.83 -10.14
CA GLY A 74 -11.51 -25.08 -9.49
C GLY A 74 -11.05 -25.20 -8.06
N ASP A 75 -10.17 -24.31 -7.58
CA ASP A 75 -9.69 -24.32 -6.21
C ASP A 75 -10.60 -23.52 -5.30
N GLU A 76 -10.66 -23.91 -4.04
CA GLU A 76 -11.39 -23.20 -3.00
C GLU A 76 -10.42 -22.50 -2.06
N VAL A 77 -10.85 -21.35 -1.56
CA VAL A 77 -10.06 -20.54 -0.63
C VAL A 77 -10.79 -20.36 0.69
#